data_12af506bf99587595943b92ecef16916
#
_entry.id   12af506bf99587595943b92ecef16916
#
_cell.length_a   1.000
_cell.length_b   1.000
_cell.length_c   1.000
_cell.angle_alpha   90.00
_cell.angle_beta   90.00
_cell.angle_gamma   90.00
#
_symmetry.space_group_name_H-M   'P 1'
#
loop_
_entity.id
_entity.type
_entity.pdbx_description
1 polymer ?
#
loop_
_entity_poly.entity_id
_entity_poly.type
_entity_poly.pdbx_seq_one_letter_code
_entity_poly.pdbx_strand_id
1 'polypeptide(L)'
;MRARPRLVQQRRAKVVSDPPFPGPASGDAQKPGLTPLRTLDIATWRPQVAPADTERYARELESGAVLVLPHLAFALSPAEQRFLDVRWSDGRAKNISLDGDAIRGAQGDVADLDALAAMVSRFAADATALIGALFPRYAPHLKRARTSYRPHGAAGRAVSWRKDDTRLHVDAFPSRPNRGERILRVFCNLNLDGEDRVWRVGEPFEPMARALLPRVRPMLPGEATLLAALRVTKAPRSEYDHLMLGLHDAAKADGGYQRNCKQREVRFAPGTTWICYSDQVMHAASSGQYMLEQTTHLPLSALYEPARSPLAVLERITGRALT
;
A
#
# COMPACT_ATOMS: atom_id res chain seq x y z
N MET A 1 5.71 24.27 60.34
CA MET A 1 5.44 22.97 59.68
C MET A 1 4.87 23.24 58.30
N ARG A 2 5.67 23.06 57.24
CA ARG A 2 5.22 23.20 55.85
C ARG A 2 5.20 21.80 55.24
N ALA A 3 4.01 21.37 54.80
CA ALA A 3 3.82 20.07 54.13
C ALA A 3 4.43 20.06 52.72
N ARG A 4 5.20 19.03 52.38
CA ARG A 4 5.74 18.78 51.04
C ARG A 4 4.69 18.08 50.18
N PRO A 5 4.52 18.42 48.90
CA PRO A 5 3.63 17.70 48.02
C PRO A 5 4.24 16.33 47.59
N ARG A 6 3.40 15.29 47.61
CA ARG A 6 3.74 13.94 47.14
C ARG A 6 3.81 13.93 45.60
N LEU A 7 4.96 13.55 45.06
CA LEU A 7 5.11 13.22 43.64
C LEU A 7 4.29 11.94 43.32
N VAL A 8 3.33 12.08 42.44
CA VAL A 8 2.63 10.96 41.83
C VAL A 8 3.53 10.41 40.72
N GLN A 9 4.11 9.23 40.94
CA GLN A 9 4.84 8.50 39.93
C GLN A 9 3.83 7.99 38.90
N GLN A 10 3.82 8.58 37.70
CA GLN A 10 3.17 8.02 36.53
C GLN A 10 3.93 6.76 36.09
N ARG A 11 3.30 5.60 36.28
CA ARG A 11 3.76 4.33 35.71
C ARG A 11 3.71 4.44 34.19
N ARG A 12 4.86 4.56 33.55
CA ARG A 12 5.01 4.35 32.10
C ARG A 12 4.66 2.89 31.80
N ALA A 13 3.58 2.67 31.04
CA ALA A 13 3.28 1.37 30.48
C ALA A 13 4.44 0.95 29.57
N LYS A 14 5.10 -0.17 29.90
CA LYS A 14 6.07 -0.83 29.03
C LYS A 14 5.33 -1.26 27.77
N VAL A 15 5.64 -0.64 26.65
CA VAL A 15 5.30 -1.18 25.33
C VAL A 15 6.16 -2.42 25.14
N VAL A 16 5.57 -3.59 25.33
CA VAL A 16 6.19 -4.86 24.97
C VAL A 16 6.19 -4.90 23.43
N SER A 17 7.33 -4.67 22.82
CA SER A 17 7.54 -4.93 21.41
C SER A 17 7.58 -6.44 21.21
N ASP A 18 6.52 -7.02 20.65
CA ASP A 18 6.56 -8.39 20.17
C ASP A 18 7.73 -8.54 19.19
N PRO A 19 8.49 -9.66 19.24
CA PRO A 19 9.59 -9.88 18.31
C PRO A 19 9.08 -9.91 16.87
N PRO A 20 9.89 -9.50 15.88
CA PRO A 20 9.50 -9.55 14.47
C PRO A 20 9.13 -10.99 14.10
N PHE A 21 7.99 -11.14 13.41
CA PHE A 21 7.49 -12.45 12.98
C PHE A 21 8.54 -13.14 12.07
N PRO A 22 8.92 -14.40 12.32
CA PRO A 22 9.79 -15.13 11.42
C PRO A 22 9.08 -15.31 10.06
N GLY A 23 9.71 -14.86 8.98
CA GLY A 23 9.22 -15.06 7.62
C GLY A 23 9.36 -16.53 7.21
N PRO A 24 8.49 -17.04 6.32
CA PRO A 24 8.69 -18.35 5.71
C PRO A 24 9.90 -18.36 4.79
N ALA A 25 10.58 -19.52 4.70
CA ALA A 25 11.76 -19.72 3.87
C ALA A 25 11.50 -19.43 2.39
N SER A 26 12.50 -18.85 1.73
CA SER A 26 12.52 -18.55 0.28
C SER A 26 12.41 -19.82 -0.55
N GLY A 27 11.47 -19.86 -1.47
CA GLY A 27 11.37 -20.87 -2.54
C GLY A 27 9.95 -21.06 -3.04
N ASP A 28 9.79 -20.82 -4.34
CA ASP A 28 8.86 -21.42 -5.26
C ASP A 28 7.71 -20.62 -5.87
N ALA A 29 7.68 -20.80 -7.17
CA ALA A 29 6.56 -20.53 -8.05
C ALA A 29 5.25 -21.16 -7.55
N GLN A 30 4.17 -20.39 -7.64
CA GLN A 30 2.76 -20.81 -7.55
C GLN A 30 2.39 -21.93 -6.57
N LYS A 31 2.47 -21.67 -5.27
CA LYS A 31 1.79 -22.54 -4.30
C LYS A 31 0.28 -22.27 -4.36
N PRO A 32 -0.57 -23.32 -4.48
CA PRO A 32 -2.03 -23.14 -4.48
C PRO A 32 -2.52 -22.38 -3.22
N GLY A 33 -3.40 -21.41 -3.44
CA GLY A 33 -3.97 -20.61 -2.35
C GLY A 33 -3.11 -19.45 -1.86
N LEU A 34 -2.10 -19.04 -2.63
CA LEU A 34 -1.34 -17.81 -2.44
C LEU A 34 -1.61 -16.81 -3.57
N THR A 35 -1.51 -15.53 -3.27
CA THR A 35 -1.53 -14.46 -4.26
C THR A 35 -0.50 -14.72 -5.36
N PRO A 36 -0.87 -14.71 -6.66
CA PRO A 36 0.05 -14.95 -7.76
C PRO A 36 1.10 -13.84 -7.89
N LEU A 37 2.33 -14.21 -8.26
CA LEU A 37 3.34 -13.27 -8.76
C LEU A 37 3.53 -13.52 -10.25
N ARG A 38 3.64 -12.42 -11.03
CA ARG A 38 3.89 -12.47 -12.47
C ARG A 38 5.06 -11.59 -12.81
N THR A 39 6.12 -12.19 -13.31
CA THR A 39 7.29 -11.45 -13.79
C THR A 39 7.04 -11.01 -15.21
N LEU A 40 7.27 -9.74 -15.49
CA LEU A 40 7.21 -9.12 -16.81
C LEU A 40 8.61 -8.67 -17.20
N ASP A 41 9.04 -9.07 -18.39
CA ASP A 41 10.32 -8.62 -18.96
C ASP A 41 10.14 -7.27 -19.65
N ILE A 42 10.07 -6.22 -18.83
CA ILE A 42 9.88 -4.82 -19.24
C ILE A 42 10.95 -3.99 -18.57
N ALA A 43 11.72 -3.24 -19.38
CA ALA A 43 12.84 -2.41 -18.93
C ALA A 43 12.64 -0.92 -19.25
N THR A 44 11.45 -0.50 -19.66
CA THR A 44 11.14 0.91 -19.98
C THR A 44 9.82 1.33 -19.38
N TRP A 45 9.73 2.59 -18.97
CA TRP A 45 8.52 3.20 -18.42
C TRP A 45 7.42 3.45 -19.47
N ARG A 46 7.74 3.32 -20.76
CA ARG A 46 6.80 3.48 -21.88
C ARG A 46 6.94 2.29 -22.84
N PRO A 47 6.61 1.06 -22.35
CA PRO A 47 6.71 -0.13 -23.19
C PRO A 47 5.68 -0.13 -24.32
N GLN A 48 6.05 -0.73 -25.43
CA GLN A 48 5.08 -1.15 -26.42
C GLN A 48 4.65 -2.59 -26.09
N VAL A 49 3.37 -2.79 -25.84
CA VAL A 49 2.81 -4.08 -25.42
C VAL A 49 1.78 -4.53 -26.46
N ALA A 50 1.86 -5.80 -26.85
CA ALA A 50 0.86 -6.38 -27.77
C ALA A 50 -0.53 -6.40 -27.11
N PRO A 51 -1.63 -6.17 -27.85
CA PRO A 51 -2.98 -6.15 -27.28
C PRO A 51 -3.35 -7.39 -26.46
N ALA A 52 -2.93 -8.58 -26.90
CA ALA A 52 -3.18 -9.84 -26.19
C ALA A 52 -2.46 -9.90 -24.84
N ASP A 53 -1.24 -9.37 -24.76
CA ASP A 53 -0.49 -9.30 -23.50
C ASP A 53 -1.08 -8.24 -22.56
N THR A 54 -1.49 -7.08 -23.10
CA THR A 54 -2.20 -6.04 -22.35
C THR A 54 -3.42 -6.60 -21.62
N GLU A 55 -4.29 -7.32 -22.34
CA GLU A 55 -5.49 -7.91 -21.73
C GLU A 55 -5.13 -9.00 -20.72
N ARG A 56 -4.15 -9.85 -21.02
CA ARG A 56 -3.67 -10.88 -20.12
C ARG A 56 -3.14 -10.29 -18.83
N TYR A 57 -2.26 -9.28 -18.89
CA TYR A 57 -1.69 -8.63 -17.71
C TYR A 57 -2.77 -7.91 -16.90
N ALA A 58 -3.74 -7.26 -17.56
CA ALA A 58 -4.86 -6.63 -16.88
C ALA A 58 -5.70 -7.65 -16.10
N ARG A 59 -6.09 -8.78 -16.73
CA ARG A 59 -6.85 -9.84 -16.06
C ARG A 59 -6.08 -10.49 -14.91
N GLU A 60 -4.78 -10.69 -15.05
CA GLU A 60 -3.92 -11.19 -13.96
C GLU A 60 -3.88 -10.19 -12.80
N LEU A 61 -3.66 -8.92 -13.07
CA LEU A 61 -3.65 -7.85 -12.06
C LEU A 61 -5.01 -7.73 -11.35
N GLU A 62 -6.12 -7.74 -12.10
CA GLU A 62 -7.48 -7.67 -11.56
C GLU A 62 -7.86 -8.93 -10.76
N SER A 63 -7.24 -10.07 -11.04
CA SER A 63 -7.39 -11.27 -10.23
C SER A 63 -6.59 -11.24 -8.91
N GLY A 64 -5.86 -10.15 -8.65
CA GLY A 64 -5.08 -9.94 -7.45
C GLY A 64 -3.61 -10.37 -7.56
N ALA A 65 -3.07 -10.55 -8.77
CA ALA A 65 -1.64 -10.80 -8.93
C ALA A 65 -0.80 -9.55 -8.63
N VAL A 66 0.44 -9.78 -8.19
CA VAL A 66 1.50 -8.77 -8.17
C VAL A 66 2.31 -8.92 -9.46
N LEU A 67 2.35 -7.88 -10.28
CA LEU A 67 3.19 -7.83 -11.47
C LEU A 67 4.57 -7.32 -11.07
N VAL A 68 5.62 -8.06 -11.37
CA VAL A 68 7.00 -7.75 -10.98
C VAL A 68 7.81 -7.48 -12.24
N LEU A 69 8.46 -6.31 -12.28
CA LEU A 69 9.28 -5.84 -13.39
C LEU A 69 10.73 -5.70 -12.89
N PRO A 70 11.52 -6.77 -12.87
CA PRO A 70 12.84 -6.78 -12.23
C PRO A 70 13.85 -5.89 -12.96
N HIS A 71 13.63 -5.59 -14.23
CA HIS A 71 14.53 -4.82 -15.09
C HIS A 71 14.07 -3.35 -15.29
N LEU A 72 13.00 -2.92 -14.58
CA LEU A 72 12.48 -1.55 -14.70
C LEU A 72 12.90 -0.73 -13.48
N ALA A 73 14.10 -0.19 -13.53
CA ALA A 73 14.60 0.72 -12.51
C ALA A 73 14.11 2.17 -12.74
N PHE A 74 13.88 2.91 -11.65
CA PHE A 74 13.78 4.36 -11.70
C PHE A 74 15.18 4.94 -11.51
N ALA A 75 15.80 5.37 -12.61
CA ALA A 75 17.16 5.88 -12.61
C ALA A 75 17.23 7.24 -11.86
N LEU A 76 18.07 7.30 -10.84
CA LEU A 76 18.42 8.54 -10.15
C LEU A 76 19.62 9.20 -10.83
N SER A 77 19.53 10.50 -11.08
CA SER A 77 20.72 11.29 -11.46
C SER A 77 21.72 11.32 -10.30
N PRO A 78 23.01 11.61 -10.56
CA PRO A 78 23.99 11.77 -9.49
C PRO A 78 23.56 12.79 -8.41
N ALA A 79 22.89 13.87 -8.81
CA ALA A 79 22.38 14.88 -7.88
C ALA A 79 21.20 14.36 -7.03
N GLU A 80 20.39 13.44 -7.54
CA GLU A 80 19.25 12.87 -6.83
C GLU A 80 19.65 11.76 -5.85
N GLN A 81 20.79 11.10 -6.06
CA GLN A 81 21.29 10.04 -5.16
C GLN A 81 21.46 10.55 -3.71
N ARG A 82 21.74 11.85 -3.52
CA ARG A 82 21.79 12.46 -2.18
C ARG A 82 20.49 12.32 -1.39
N PHE A 83 19.35 12.12 -2.06
CA PHE A 83 18.06 11.92 -1.41
C PHE A 83 17.89 10.52 -0.81
N LEU A 84 18.80 9.59 -1.08
CA LEU A 84 18.86 8.30 -0.40
C LEU A 84 19.49 8.46 1.01
N ASP A 85 18.82 9.26 1.84
CA ASP A 85 19.19 9.52 3.23
C ASP A 85 17.95 9.88 4.04
N VAL A 86 17.87 9.34 5.25
CA VAL A 86 16.76 9.60 6.19
C VAL A 86 16.69 11.05 6.67
N ARG A 87 17.81 11.80 6.57
CA ARG A 87 17.88 13.22 6.96
C ARG A 87 16.87 14.10 6.24
N TRP A 88 16.40 13.69 5.07
CA TRP A 88 15.41 14.43 4.29
C TRP A 88 13.97 14.30 4.82
N SER A 89 13.72 13.38 5.74
CA SER A 89 12.43 13.26 6.43
C SER A 89 12.35 14.22 7.61
N ASP A 90 11.18 14.85 7.81
CA ASP A 90 10.89 15.68 8.99
C ASP A 90 10.77 14.87 10.31
N GLY A 91 10.90 13.55 10.24
CA GLY A 91 10.78 12.62 11.37
C GLY A 91 9.37 12.48 11.95
N ARG A 92 8.41 13.31 11.54
CA ARG A 92 7.02 13.33 12.03
C ARG A 92 6.08 12.57 11.11
N ALA A 93 6.17 12.84 9.81
CA ALA A 93 5.39 12.15 8.80
C ALA A 93 5.91 10.71 8.58
N LYS A 94 5.00 9.80 8.21
CA LYS A 94 5.36 8.42 7.87
C LYS A 94 6.23 8.36 6.62
N ASN A 95 5.90 9.18 5.63
CA ASN A 95 6.54 9.25 4.32
C ASN A 95 6.72 10.71 3.91
N ILE A 96 7.68 10.98 3.07
CA ILE A 96 7.70 12.18 2.24
C ILE A 96 6.65 11.98 1.15
N SER A 97 5.78 12.96 0.92
CA SER A 97 4.65 12.80 0.00
C SER A 97 4.47 14.03 -0.87
N LEU A 98 4.22 13.81 -2.15
CA LEU A 98 3.77 14.82 -3.10
C LEU A 98 2.25 14.71 -3.27
N ASP A 99 1.52 15.77 -2.96
CA ASP A 99 0.05 15.88 -3.10
C ASP A 99 -0.25 17.12 -3.95
N GLY A 100 -0.51 16.92 -5.24
CA GLY A 100 -0.39 17.98 -6.25
C GLY A 100 1.08 18.38 -6.40
N ASP A 101 1.38 19.68 -6.27
CA ASP A 101 2.74 20.22 -6.36
C ASP A 101 3.40 20.41 -4.97
N ALA A 102 2.68 20.14 -3.89
CA ALA A 102 3.15 20.37 -2.54
C ALA A 102 3.85 19.13 -1.97
N ILE A 103 5.15 19.24 -1.66
CA ILE A 103 5.87 18.23 -0.90
C ILE A 103 5.62 18.40 0.59
N ARG A 104 5.41 17.28 1.29
CA ARG A 104 5.13 17.24 2.74
C ARG A 104 5.95 16.14 3.39
N GLY A 105 6.24 16.30 4.67
CA GLY A 105 7.00 15.32 5.44
C GLY A 105 8.50 15.32 5.12
N ALA A 106 8.96 16.31 4.34
CA ALA A 106 10.36 16.54 4.04
C ALA A 106 10.91 17.73 4.84
N GLN A 107 12.22 17.77 5.01
CA GLN A 107 12.97 18.91 5.56
C GLN A 107 14.20 19.18 4.68
N GLY A 108 14.64 20.43 4.64
CA GLY A 108 15.74 20.93 3.85
C GLY A 108 15.52 22.41 3.51
N ASP A 109 16.44 23.02 2.78
CA ASP A 109 16.22 24.35 2.21
C ASP A 109 15.26 24.28 1.01
N VAL A 110 14.88 25.44 0.49
CA VAL A 110 13.89 25.53 -0.61
C VAL A 110 14.40 24.82 -1.86
N ALA A 111 15.68 24.99 -2.23
CA ALA A 111 16.26 24.38 -3.42
C ALA A 111 16.31 22.85 -3.31
N ASP A 112 16.61 22.31 -2.13
CA ASP A 112 16.59 20.87 -1.85
C ASP A 112 15.18 20.30 -1.92
N LEU A 113 14.21 21.00 -1.33
CA LEU A 113 12.80 20.57 -1.36
C LEU A 113 12.23 20.60 -2.77
N ASP A 114 12.56 21.60 -3.58
CA ASP A 114 12.16 21.68 -4.98
C ASP A 114 12.78 20.55 -5.81
N ALA A 115 14.07 20.26 -5.62
CA ALA A 115 14.74 19.15 -6.29
C ALA A 115 14.17 17.78 -5.90
N LEU A 116 13.86 17.58 -4.61
CA LEU A 116 13.20 16.37 -4.13
C LEU A 116 11.77 16.23 -4.68
N ALA A 117 11.02 17.34 -4.74
CA ALA A 117 9.69 17.37 -5.33
C ALA A 117 9.73 17.02 -6.82
N ALA A 118 10.72 17.55 -7.56
CA ALA A 118 10.94 17.24 -8.97
C ALA A 118 11.24 15.74 -9.20
N MET A 119 12.11 15.14 -8.37
CA MET A 119 12.39 13.69 -8.42
C MET A 119 11.11 12.86 -8.21
N VAL A 120 10.34 13.18 -7.17
CA VAL A 120 9.10 12.45 -6.85
C VAL A 120 8.04 12.66 -7.94
N SER A 121 7.94 13.88 -8.51
CA SER A 121 7.02 14.19 -9.61
C SER A 121 7.38 13.43 -10.90
N ARG A 122 8.69 13.29 -11.20
CA ARG A 122 9.17 12.51 -12.34
C ARG A 122 8.77 11.03 -12.20
N PHE A 123 8.94 10.44 -11.02
CA PHE A 123 8.46 9.08 -10.76
C PHE A 123 6.94 8.94 -10.96
N ALA A 124 6.16 9.93 -10.48
CA ALA A 124 4.71 9.94 -10.67
C ALA A 124 4.31 9.94 -12.15
N ALA A 125 5.02 10.74 -12.97
CA ALA A 125 4.80 10.81 -14.41
C ALA A 125 5.17 9.49 -15.10
N ASP A 126 6.31 8.90 -14.75
CA ASP A 126 6.77 7.63 -15.29
C ASP A 126 5.83 6.47 -14.90
N ALA A 127 5.43 6.38 -13.64
CA ALA A 127 4.46 5.38 -13.18
C ALA A 127 3.10 5.51 -13.88
N THR A 128 2.62 6.73 -14.10
CA THR A 128 1.38 6.98 -14.84
C THR A 128 1.52 6.56 -16.31
N ALA A 129 2.66 6.88 -16.94
CA ALA A 129 2.95 6.48 -18.32
C ALA A 129 3.04 4.95 -18.46
N LEU A 130 3.67 4.27 -17.50
CA LEU A 130 3.75 2.81 -17.46
C LEU A 130 2.35 2.17 -17.42
N ILE A 131 1.49 2.64 -16.50
CA ILE A 131 0.12 2.12 -16.39
C ILE A 131 -0.66 2.39 -17.67
N GLY A 132 -0.54 3.58 -18.26
CA GLY A 132 -1.20 3.90 -19.54
C GLY A 132 -0.72 3.04 -20.72
N ALA A 133 0.57 2.70 -20.75
CA ALA A 133 1.15 1.85 -21.79
C ALA A 133 0.78 0.36 -21.60
N LEU A 134 0.82 -0.14 -20.37
CA LEU A 134 0.43 -1.51 -20.03
C LEU A 134 -1.08 -1.74 -20.19
N PHE A 135 -1.89 -0.75 -19.81
CA PHE A 135 -3.34 -0.85 -19.71
C PHE A 135 -4.03 0.36 -20.37
N PRO A 136 -4.04 0.46 -21.71
CA PRO A 136 -4.62 1.62 -22.42
C PRO A 136 -6.08 1.89 -22.04
N ARG A 137 -6.85 0.86 -21.72
CA ARG A 137 -8.23 1.00 -21.23
C ARG A 137 -8.32 1.77 -19.91
N TYR A 138 -7.29 1.68 -19.04
CA TYR A 138 -7.28 2.40 -17.76
C TYR A 138 -6.93 3.88 -17.94
N ALA A 139 -6.10 4.21 -18.95
CA ALA A 139 -5.51 5.53 -19.12
C ALA A 139 -6.48 6.72 -18.98
N PRO A 140 -7.66 6.73 -19.64
CA PRO A 140 -8.61 7.84 -19.52
C PRO A 140 -9.31 7.93 -18.17
N HIS A 141 -9.20 6.91 -17.32
CA HIS A 141 -9.89 6.80 -16.04
C HIS A 141 -8.98 6.93 -14.83
N LEU A 142 -7.67 7.05 -15.04
CA LEU A 142 -6.69 7.13 -13.95
C LEU A 142 -6.86 8.42 -13.15
N LYS A 143 -7.15 8.29 -11.87
CA LYS A 143 -7.19 9.41 -10.93
C LYS A 143 -5.91 9.36 -10.08
N ARG A 144 -4.89 10.13 -10.49
CA ARG A 144 -3.64 10.20 -9.73
C ARG A 144 -3.92 10.71 -8.32
N ALA A 145 -3.46 9.95 -7.34
CA ALA A 145 -3.47 10.32 -5.93
C ALA A 145 -2.04 10.66 -5.48
N ARG A 146 -1.76 10.43 -4.20
CA ARG A 146 -0.48 10.80 -3.61
C ARG A 146 0.67 9.95 -4.15
N THR A 147 1.81 10.59 -4.43
CA THR A 147 3.10 9.93 -4.61
C THR A 147 3.87 9.99 -3.30
N SER A 148 4.48 8.90 -2.89
CA SER A 148 5.22 8.83 -1.63
C SER A 148 6.65 8.35 -1.85
N TYR A 149 7.59 9.01 -1.18
CA TYR A 149 8.96 8.54 -1.02
C TYR A 149 9.16 8.08 0.43
N ARG A 150 9.72 6.89 0.60
CA ARG A 150 9.96 6.26 1.91
C ARG A 150 11.46 6.12 2.16
N PRO A 151 12.12 7.14 2.78
CA PRO A 151 13.55 7.07 3.10
C PRO A 151 13.87 6.15 4.27
N HIS A 152 12.90 5.82 5.10
CA HIS A 152 13.08 4.96 6.27
C HIS A 152 12.92 3.49 5.94
N GLY A 153 13.61 2.63 6.70
CA GLY A 153 13.38 1.20 6.71
C GLY A 153 11.91 0.84 7.03
N ALA A 154 11.46 -0.30 6.52
CA ALA A 154 10.10 -0.76 6.74
C ALA A 154 9.83 -1.13 8.20
N ALA A 155 10.80 -1.73 8.87
CA ALA A 155 10.74 -2.15 10.26
C ALA A 155 11.39 -1.13 11.22
N GLY A 156 11.19 -1.33 12.52
CA GLY A 156 11.90 -0.58 13.58
C GLY A 156 11.26 0.73 14.02
N ARG A 157 10.16 1.17 13.42
CA ARG A 157 9.43 2.38 13.86
C ARG A 157 8.40 2.03 14.93
N ALA A 158 8.43 2.76 16.05
CA ALA A 158 7.39 2.67 17.09
C ALA A 158 6.10 3.31 16.57
N VAL A 159 5.18 2.52 16.06
CA VAL A 159 3.87 2.95 15.55
C VAL A 159 2.74 2.13 16.19
N SER A 160 1.52 2.65 16.16
CA SER A 160 0.37 1.83 16.57
C SER A 160 0.19 0.66 15.59
N TRP A 161 -0.35 -0.46 16.05
CA TRP A 161 -0.57 -1.66 15.23
C TRP A 161 -1.36 -1.37 13.93
N ARG A 162 -2.26 -0.40 13.93
CA ARG A 162 -3.00 0.04 12.73
C ARG A 162 -2.10 0.68 11.67
N LYS A 163 -1.03 1.34 12.08
CA LYS A 163 -0.06 2.01 11.21
C LYS A 163 1.17 1.16 10.90
N ASP A 164 1.26 -0.02 11.48
CA ASP A 164 2.36 -0.96 11.32
C ASP A 164 2.23 -1.70 9.97
N ASP A 165 3.07 -1.33 9.00
CA ASP A 165 3.07 -1.97 7.67
C ASP A 165 3.79 -3.32 7.65
N THR A 166 4.42 -3.72 8.75
CA THR A 166 4.98 -5.06 8.87
C THR A 166 3.91 -6.12 9.15
N ARG A 167 2.66 -5.72 9.40
CA ARG A 167 1.52 -6.62 9.55
C ARG A 167 0.78 -6.77 8.23
N LEU A 168 0.44 -8.01 7.86
CA LEU A 168 -0.35 -8.32 6.66
C LEU A 168 -1.69 -7.58 6.70
N HIS A 169 -2.01 -6.91 5.60
CA HIS A 169 -3.25 -6.14 5.42
C HIS A 169 -3.55 -5.95 3.93
N VAL A 170 -4.78 -5.58 3.64
CA VAL A 170 -5.16 -4.90 2.41
C VAL A 170 -5.30 -3.42 2.71
N ASP A 171 -5.08 -2.55 1.71
CA ASP A 171 -5.23 -1.12 1.93
C ASP A 171 -6.70 -0.71 2.06
N ALA A 172 -6.96 0.13 3.06
CA ALA A 172 -8.20 0.87 3.23
C ALA A 172 -7.90 2.23 3.86
N PHE A 173 -8.62 3.26 3.43
CA PHE A 173 -8.35 4.61 3.89
C PHE A 173 -9.36 5.07 4.95
N PRO A 174 -8.95 5.26 6.21
CA PRO A 174 -9.87 5.60 7.30
C PRO A 174 -10.55 6.97 7.13
N SER A 175 -9.92 7.93 6.43
CA SER A 175 -10.43 9.28 6.27
C SER A 175 -10.87 9.66 4.86
N ARG A 176 -10.58 8.82 3.86
CA ARG A 176 -10.88 9.09 2.44
C ARG A 176 -11.62 7.90 1.85
N PRO A 177 -12.96 7.83 2.00
CA PRO A 177 -13.76 6.78 1.39
C PRO A 177 -13.53 6.73 -0.12
N ASN A 178 -13.34 5.55 -0.68
CA ASN A 178 -13.12 5.34 -2.12
C ASN A 178 -14.33 4.69 -2.81
N ARG A 179 -15.35 4.27 -2.05
CA ARG A 179 -16.64 3.77 -2.56
C ARG A 179 -16.50 2.71 -3.65
N GLY A 180 -15.57 1.79 -3.48
CA GLY A 180 -15.32 0.70 -4.42
C GLY A 180 -14.34 1.03 -5.54
N GLU A 181 -13.88 2.28 -5.71
CA GLU A 181 -12.75 2.55 -6.61
C GLU A 181 -11.53 1.74 -6.17
N ARG A 182 -10.77 1.24 -7.16
CA ARG A 182 -9.59 0.43 -6.91
C ARG A 182 -8.40 1.30 -6.46
N ILE A 183 -7.53 0.71 -5.65
CA ILE A 183 -6.27 1.33 -5.24
C ILE A 183 -5.14 0.63 -6.00
N LEU A 184 -4.81 1.19 -7.16
CA LEU A 184 -3.69 0.72 -7.99
C LEU A 184 -2.42 1.41 -7.54
N ARG A 185 -1.36 0.63 -7.29
CA ARG A 185 -0.07 1.16 -6.87
C ARG A 185 1.07 0.63 -7.73
N VAL A 186 2.00 1.54 -8.02
CA VAL A 186 3.29 1.25 -8.61
C VAL A 186 4.36 1.56 -7.58
N PHE A 187 5.24 0.63 -7.32
CA PHE A 187 6.34 0.74 -6.38
C PHE A 187 7.68 0.57 -7.10
N CYS A 188 8.74 1.18 -6.58
CA CYS A 188 10.09 0.95 -7.05
C CYS A 188 11.09 0.96 -5.88
N ASN A 189 11.95 -0.06 -5.80
CA ASN A 189 13.06 -0.11 -4.86
C ASN A 189 14.22 0.74 -5.40
N LEU A 190 14.58 1.82 -4.67
CA LEU A 190 15.64 2.75 -5.04
C LEU A 190 16.99 2.44 -4.38
N ASN A 191 17.07 1.41 -3.55
CA ASN A 191 18.28 1.10 -2.82
C ASN A 191 19.48 0.94 -3.77
N LEU A 192 20.63 1.50 -3.45
CA LEU A 192 21.88 1.36 -4.21
C LEU A 192 22.91 0.47 -3.55
N ASP A 193 22.66 0.08 -2.27
CA ASP A 193 23.59 -0.71 -1.45
C ASP A 193 23.32 -2.21 -1.54
N GLY A 194 22.49 -2.65 -2.48
CA GLY A 194 22.17 -4.06 -2.71
C GLY A 194 21.06 -4.61 -1.81
N GLU A 195 20.35 -3.76 -1.02
CA GLU A 195 19.31 -4.21 -0.10
C GLU A 195 17.97 -4.44 -0.79
N ASP A 196 17.43 -5.64 -0.65
CA ASP A 196 16.09 -5.99 -1.13
C ASP A 196 15.00 -5.25 -0.35
N ARG A 197 13.96 -4.84 -1.05
CA ARG A 197 12.67 -4.57 -0.42
C ARG A 197 11.94 -5.88 -0.20
N VAL A 198 11.75 -6.27 1.04
CA VAL A 198 11.14 -7.56 1.40
C VAL A 198 9.69 -7.35 1.80
N TRP A 199 8.79 -8.09 1.14
CA TRP A 199 7.38 -8.16 1.49
C TRP A 199 7.01 -9.57 1.94
N ARG A 200 5.98 -9.67 2.76
CA ARG A 200 5.16 -10.87 2.87
C ARG A 200 3.90 -10.65 2.05
N VAL A 201 3.56 -11.62 1.23
CA VAL A 201 2.34 -11.61 0.41
C VAL A 201 1.47 -12.79 0.85
N GLY A 202 0.23 -12.49 1.21
CA GLY A 202 -0.70 -13.44 1.81
C GLY A 202 -1.55 -14.19 0.80
N GLU A 203 -2.62 -14.77 1.32
CA GLU A 203 -3.64 -15.45 0.54
C GLU A 203 -4.48 -14.47 -0.31
N PRO A 204 -5.22 -14.96 -1.33
CA PRO A 204 -6.11 -14.13 -2.13
C PRO A 204 -7.20 -13.44 -1.30
N PHE A 205 -7.76 -12.35 -1.84
CA PHE A 205 -8.73 -11.49 -1.14
C PHE A 205 -9.96 -12.24 -0.62
N GLU A 206 -10.59 -13.10 -1.45
CA GLU A 206 -11.83 -13.75 -1.06
C GLU A 206 -11.67 -14.71 0.12
N PRO A 207 -10.68 -15.64 0.17
CA PRO A 207 -10.40 -16.42 1.36
C PRO A 207 -10.16 -15.58 2.62
N MET A 208 -9.34 -14.52 2.51
CA MET A 208 -9.09 -13.58 3.59
C MET A 208 -10.38 -12.91 4.07
N ALA A 209 -11.18 -12.38 3.13
CA ALA A 209 -12.45 -11.73 3.46
C ALA A 209 -13.41 -12.67 4.19
N ARG A 210 -13.57 -13.92 3.71
CA ARG A 210 -14.41 -14.94 4.37
C ARG A 210 -13.92 -15.28 5.78
N ALA A 211 -12.63 -15.33 6.01
CA ALA A 211 -12.03 -15.61 7.32
C ALA A 211 -12.21 -14.46 8.33
N LEU A 212 -12.09 -13.21 7.86
CA LEU A 212 -12.05 -12.04 8.75
C LEU A 212 -13.37 -11.27 8.83
N LEU A 213 -14.26 -11.36 7.84
CA LEU A 213 -15.53 -10.63 7.82
C LEU A 213 -16.40 -10.89 9.07
N PRO A 214 -16.48 -12.12 9.64
CA PRO A 214 -17.21 -12.35 10.88
C PRO A 214 -16.73 -11.55 12.10
N ARG A 215 -15.52 -10.98 12.02
CA ARG A 215 -14.93 -10.15 13.09
C ARG A 215 -15.15 -8.64 12.86
N VAL A 216 -15.70 -8.28 11.71
CA VAL A 216 -16.00 -6.87 11.38
C VAL A 216 -17.38 -6.55 11.92
N ARG A 217 -17.45 -5.56 12.82
CA ARG A 217 -18.75 -5.12 13.33
C ARG A 217 -19.60 -4.51 12.21
N PRO A 218 -20.93 -4.61 12.29
CA PRO A 218 -21.82 -3.86 11.41
C PRO A 218 -21.61 -2.34 11.53
N MET A 219 -21.85 -1.62 10.45
CA MET A 219 -21.90 -0.16 10.48
C MET A 219 -23.17 0.27 11.23
N LEU A 220 -23.06 1.18 12.18
CA LEU A 220 -24.21 1.68 12.92
C LEU A 220 -25.03 2.69 12.07
N PRO A 221 -26.35 2.73 12.21
CA PRO A 221 -27.18 3.73 11.58
C PRO A 221 -26.67 5.16 11.91
N GLY A 222 -26.50 5.99 10.89
CA GLY A 222 -26.03 7.36 11.04
C GLY A 222 -24.51 7.55 11.29
N GLU A 223 -23.76 6.47 11.53
CA GLU A 223 -22.32 6.54 11.81
C GLU A 223 -21.55 7.26 10.67
N ALA A 224 -21.83 6.92 9.43
CA ALA A 224 -21.15 7.51 8.28
C ALA A 224 -21.37 9.04 8.18
N THR A 225 -22.61 9.48 8.41
CA THR A 225 -22.98 10.90 8.42
C THR A 225 -22.34 11.64 9.57
N LEU A 226 -22.36 11.05 10.77
CA LEU A 226 -21.72 11.65 11.96
C LEU A 226 -20.21 11.82 11.78
N LEU A 227 -19.51 10.80 11.28
CA LEU A 227 -18.06 10.88 11.02
C LEU A 227 -17.72 11.95 9.98
N ALA A 228 -18.54 12.12 8.96
CA ALA A 228 -18.37 13.16 7.97
C ALA A 228 -18.65 14.56 8.54
N ALA A 229 -19.73 14.72 9.32
CA ALA A 229 -20.06 15.99 10.00
C ALA A 229 -18.96 16.42 10.97
N LEU A 230 -18.37 15.49 11.70
CA LEU A 230 -17.23 15.73 12.60
C LEU A 230 -15.88 15.87 11.86
N ARG A 231 -15.87 15.84 10.52
CA ARG A 231 -14.67 15.92 9.67
C ARG A 231 -13.61 14.85 9.96
N VAL A 232 -14.01 13.74 10.58
CA VAL A 232 -13.16 12.54 10.73
C VAL A 232 -12.94 11.87 9.37
N THR A 233 -13.97 11.88 8.53
CA THR A 233 -13.88 11.47 7.12
C THR A 233 -14.19 12.66 6.20
N LYS A 234 -13.59 12.64 5.00
CA LYS A 234 -13.80 13.69 3.99
C LYS A 234 -15.18 13.62 3.31
N ALA A 235 -15.82 12.47 3.37
CA ALA A 235 -17.17 12.19 2.90
C ALA A 235 -17.79 11.07 3.72
N PRO A 236 -19.11 10.86 3.70
CA PRO A 236 -19.73 9.69 4.32
C PRO A 236 -19.16 8.39 3.72
N ARG A 237 -18.77 7.45 4.59
CA ARG A 237 -18.36 6.11 4.18
C ARG A 237 -19.54 5.33 3.61
N SER A 238 -19.31 4.58 2.53
CA SER A 238 -20.22 3.51 2.14
C SER A 238 -20.07 2.31 3.08
N GLU A 239 -20.96 1.33 2.99
CA GLU A 239 -20.80 0.08 3.71
C GLU A 239 -19.56 -0.68 3.25
N TYR A 240 -19.23 -0.62 1.95
CA TYR A 240 -17.98 -1.13 1.43
C TYR A 240 -16.75 -0.55 2.13
N ASP A 241 -16.66 0.79 2.25
CA ASP A 241 -15.54 1.44 2.93
C ASP A 241 -15.41 1.01 4.39
N HIS A 242 -16.56 0.82 5.06
CA HIS A 242 -16.61 0.33 6.44
C HIS A 242 -16.08 -1.09 6.54
N LEU A 243 -16.52 -2.00 5.67
CA LEU A 243 -16.07 -3.39 5.65
C LEU A 243 -14.58 -3.51 5.31
N MET A 244 -14.10 -2.77 4.31
CA MET A 244 -12.68 -2.78 3.93
C MET A 244 -11.78 -2.29 5.07
N LEU A 245 -12.17 -1.21 5.76
CA LEU A 245 -11.44 -0.74 6.93
C LEU A 245 -11.50 -1.77 8.08
N GLY A 246 -12.64 -2.41 8.26
CA GLY A 246 -12.81 -3.48 9.24
C GLY A 246 -11.91 -4.68 8.94
N LEU A 247 -11.82 -5.11 7.69
CA LEU A 247 -10.93 -6.20 7.26
C LEU A 247 -9.45 -5.83 7.45
N HIS A 248 -9.04 -4.60 7.07
CA HIS A 248 -7.70 -4.08 7.34
C HIS A 248 -7.35 -4.16 8.82
N ASP A 249 -8.24 -3.66 9.68
CA ASP A 249 -8.02 -3.63 11.13
C ASP A 249 -8.04 -5.05 11.73
N ALA A 250 -8.98 -5.91 11.31
CA ALA A 250 -9.06 -7.28 11.79
C ALA A 250 -7.81 -8.10 11.41
N ALA A 251 -7.32 -7.95 10.18
CA ALA A 251 -6.09 -8.61 9.75
C ALA A 251 -4.90 -8.16 10.61
N LYS A 252 -4.71 -6.86 10.80
CA LYS A 252 -3.58 -6.32 11.57
C LYS A 252 -3.66 -6.63 13.06
N ALA A 253 -4.85 -6.68 13.65
CA ALA A 253 -5.04 -6.92 15.08
C ALA A 253 -4.84 -8.38 15.47
N ASP A 254 -5.11 -9.33 14.56
CA ASP A 254 -5.10 -10.75 14.87
C ASP A 254 -3.71 -11.38 14.71
N GLY A 255 -2.99 -11.50 15.82
CA GLY A 255 -1.68 -12.16 15.84
C GLY A 255 -1.73 -13.65 15.43
N GLY A 256 -2.84 -14.35 15.66
CA GLY A 256 -3.04 -15.72 15.21
C GLY A 256 -3.14 -15.78 13.69
N TYR A 257 -3.96 -14.94 13.09
CA TYR A 257 -4.08 -14.82 11.64
C TYR A 257 -2.74 -14.44 10.98
N GLN A 258 -2.03 -13.46 11.54
CA GLN A 258 -0.71 -13.02 11.05
C GLN A 258 0.33 -14.16 10.97
N ARG A 259 0.26 -15.12 11.90
CA ARG A 259 1.19 -16.28 11.92
C ARG A 259 0.75 -17.44 11.06
N ASN A 260 -0.56 -17.69 10.97
CA ASN A 260 -1.10 -18.96 10.46
C ASN A 260 -1.72 -18.85 9.06
N CYS A 261 -2.06 -17.65 8.58
CA CYS A 261 -2.56 -17.50 7.21
C CYS A 261 -1.51 -17.91 6.19
N LYS A 262 -1.95 -18.37 5.02
CA LYS A 262 -1.05 -18.69 3.92
C LYS A 262 -0.34 -17.42 3.46
N GLN A 263 0.98 -17.43 3.47
CA GLN A 263 1.80 -16.28 3.09
C GLN A 263 3.17 -16.74 2.58
N ARG A 264 3.83 -15.89 1.80
CA ARG A 264 5.22 -16.09 1.36
C ARG A 264 6.00 -14.79 1.44
N GLU A 265 7.31 -14.92 1.62
CA GLU A 265 8.25 -13.83 1.46
C GLU A 265 8.49 -13.57 -0.03
N VAL A 266 8.55 -12.30 -0.40
CA VAL A 266 8.86 -11.84 -1.75
C VAL A 266 9.95 -10.77 -1.65
N ARG A 267 11.03 -10.96 -2.39
CA ARG A 267 12.17 -10.04 -2.44
C ARG A 267 12.15 -9.26 -3.74
N PHE A 268 12.12 -7.95 -3.62
CA PHE A 268 12.25 -7.02 -4.73
C PHE A 268 13.65 -6.42 -4.69
N ALA A 269 14.55 -6.93 -5.52
CA ALA A 269 15.92 -6.45 -5.61
C ALA A 269 15.98 -4.94 -5.95
N PRO A 270 17.11 -4.27 -5.70
CA PRO A 270 17.35 -2.90 -6.15
C PRO A 270 16.98 -2.70 -7.62
N GLY A 271 16.29 -1.60 -7.92
CA GLY A 271 15.84 -1.29 -9.28
C GLY A 271 14.59 -2.07 -9.73
N THR A 272 14.05 -2.98 -8.92
CA THR A 272 12.79 -3.65 -9.25
C THR A 272 11.61 -2.71 -9.08
N THR A 273 10.73 -2.67 -10.08
CA THR A 273 9.39 -2.08 -10.01
C THR A 273 8.34 -3.16 -9.86
N TRP A 274 7.27 -2.92 -9.10
CA TRP A 274 6.13 -3.84 -9.05
C TRP A 274 4.81 -3.09 -8.96
N ILE A 275 3.75 -3.75 -9.44
CA ILE A 275 2.41 -3.20 -9.57
C ILE A 275 1.41 -4.13 -8.92
N CYS A 276 0.50 -3.62 -8.13
CA CYS A 276 -0.63 -4.39 -7.62
C CYS A 276 -1.85 -3.51 -7.29
N TYR A 277 -3.00 -4.14 -7.18
CA TYR A 277 -4.15 -3.57 -6.50
C TYR A 277 -4.00 -3.81 -4.99
N SER A 278 -3.53 -2.79 -4.27
CA SER A 278 -3.22 -2.92 -2.83
C SER A 278 -4.46 -3.03 -1.94
N ASP A 279 -5.64 -2.67 -2.45
CA ASP A 279 -6.94 -2.96 -1.83
C ASP A 279 -7.36 -4.44 -1.92
N GLN A 280 -6.65 -5.24 -2.73
CA GLN A 280 -6.96 -6.66 -2.96
C GLN A 280 -5.83 -7.59 -2.52
N VAL A 281 -4.58 -7.17 -2.72
CA VAL A 281 -3.40 -7.98 -2.38
C VAL A 281 -3.11 -7.85 -0.89
N MET A 282 -3.19 -8.97 -0.15
CA MET A 282 -2.71 -9.06 1.23
C MET A 282 -1.20 -8.90 1.24
N HIS A 283 -0.69 -7.82 1.84
CA HIS A 283 0.74 -7.52 1.84
C HIS A 283 1.22 -6.95 3.16
N ALA A 284 2.50 -7.13 3.43
CA ALA A 284 3.22 -6.51 4.54
C ALA A 284 4.66 -6.21 4.10
N ALA A 285 5.22 -5.08 4.54
CA ALA A 285 6.59 -4.70 4.26
C ALA A 285 7.47 -5.11 5.44
N SER A 286 8.31 -6.14 5.27
CA SER A 286 9.14 -6.71 6.34
C SER A 286 10.46 -5.96 6.51
N SER A 287 11.13 -5.59 5.41
CA SER A 287 12.41 -4.85 5.44
C SER A 287 12.64 -4.06 4.16
N GLY A 288 13.78 -3.40 4.09
CA GLY A 288 14.21 -2.58 2.97
C GLY A 288 13.95 -1.10 3.16
N GLN A 289 14.72 -0.28 2.45
CA GLN A 289 14.77 1.17 2.57
C GLN A 289 14.79 1.81 1.18
N TYR A 290 14.45 3.10 1.10
CA TYR A 290 14.45 3.91 -0.13
C TYR A 290 13.50 3.40 -1.22
N MET A 291 12.22 3.57 -1.00
CA MET A 291 11.17 3.15 -1.95
C MET A 291 10.32 4.32 -2.41
N LEU A 292 10.04 4.41 -3.70
CA LEU A 292 8.99 5.26 -4.27
C LEU A 292 7.69 4.47 -4.47
N GLU A 293 6.57 5.17 -4.34
CA GLU A 293 5.23 4.61 -4.47
C GLU A 293 4.30 5.63 -5.12
N GLN A 294 3.66 5.27 -6.23
CA GLN A 294 2.57 6.03 -6.83
C GLN A 294 1.25 5.35 -6.56
N THR A 295 0.31 6.06 -5.96
CA THR A 295 -1.08 5.63 -5.79
C THR A 295 -1.97 6.23 -6.86
N THR A 296 -2.82 5.42 -7.46
CA THR A 296 -3.82 5.83 -8.45
C THR A 296 -5.16 5.17 -8.11
N HIS A 297 -6.25 5.92 -8.21
CA HIS A 297 -7.60 5.36 -8.11
C HIS A 297 -8.15 5.07 -9.50
N LEU A 298 -8.90 3.97 -9.62
CA LEU A 298 -9.49 3.51 -10.86
C LEU A 298 -10.95 3.08 -10.60
N PRO A 299 -11.94 3.61 -11.32
CA PRO A 299 -13.32 3.18 -11.18
C PRO A 299 -13.52 1.76 -11.74
N LEU A 300 -14.48 1.03 -11.21
CA LEU A 300 -14.77 -0.35 -11.64
C LEU A 300 -15.16 -0.45 -13.12
N SER A 301 -15.77 0.61 -13.69
CA SER A 301 -16.15 0.66 -15.11
C SER A 301 -14.95 0.60 -16.08
N ALA A 302 -13.74 0.90 -15.60
CA ALA A 302 -12.52 0.79 -16.39
C ALA A 302 -11.95 -0.63 -16.44
N LEU A 303 -12.36 -1.52 -15.52
CA LEU A 303 -11.81 -2.87 -15.43
C LEU A 303 -12.26 -3.77 -16.58
N TYR A 304 -11.45 -4.79 -16.91
CA TYR A 304 -11.81 -5.88 -17.79
C TYR A 304 -12.73 -6.90 -17.08
N GLU A 305 -12.49 -7.15 -15.79
CA GLU A 305 -13.21 -8.11 -14.97
C GLU A 305 -13.69 -7.49 -13.64
N PRO A 306 -14.64 -6.54 -13.65
CA PRO A 306 -15.09 -5.84 -12.44
C PRO A 306 -15.66 -6.79 -11.37
N ALA A 307 -16.13 -7.98 -11.77
CA ALA A 307 -16.62 -9.02 -10.85
C ALA A 307 -15.53 -9.60 -9.93
N ARG A 308 -14.24 -9.36 -10.24
CA ARG A 308 -13.10 -9.76 -9.41
C ARG A 308 -12.69 -8.72 -8.38
N SER A 309 -13.29 -7.52 -8.42
CA SER A 309 -12.98 -6.45 -7.48
C SER A 309 -13.36 -6.81 -6.04
N PRO A 310 -12.69 -6.25 -5.03
CA PRO A 310 -13.09 -6.40 -3.63
C PRO A 310 -14.56 -6.03 -3.38
N LEU A 311 -15.09 -4.99 -4.05
CA LEU A 311 -16.50 -4.64 -3.93
C LEU A 311 -17.39 -5.79 -4.38
N ALA A 312 -17.22 -6.30 -5.61
CA ALA A 312 -18.06 -7.38 -6.13
C ALA A 312 -17.90 -8.68 -5.31
N VAL A 313 -16.70 -8.95 -4.79
CA VAL A 313 -16.46 -10.10 -3.89
C VAL A 313 -17.23 -9.93 -2.59
N LEU A 314 -17.19 -8.76 -1.95
CA LEU A 314 -17.89 -8.49 -0.70
C LEU A 314 -19.40 -8.49 -0.87
N GLU A 315 -19.92 -7.91 -1.98
CA GLU A 315 -21.35 -7.96 -2.31
C GLU A 315 -21.84 -9.41 -2.48
N ARG A 316 -21.05 -10.25 -3.15
CA ARG A 316 -21.35 -11.67 -3.32
C ARG A 316 -21.33 -12.43 -1.98
N ILE A 317 -20.40 -12.11 -1.07
CA ILE A 317 -20.31 -12.75 0.25
C ILE A 317 -21.47 -12.29 1.16
N THR A 318 -21.83 -11.01 1.12
CA THR A 318 -22.87 -10.42 1.99
C THR A 318 -24.29 -10.54 1.44
N GLY A 319 -24.42 -10.82 0.12
CA GLY A 319 -25.72 -10.95 -0.55
C GLY A 319 -26.46 -9.63 -0.76
N ARG A 320 -25.75 -8.47 -0.71
CA ARG A 320 -26.36 -7.14 -0.88
C ARG A 320 -25.40 -6.13 -1.51
N ALA A 321 -25.97 -5.05 -2.07
CA ALA A 321 -25.17 -3.90 -2.55
C ALA A 321 -24.51 -3.17 -1.36
N LEU A 322 -23.28 -2.67 -1.57
CA LEU A 322 -22.46 -2.05 -0.53
C LEU A 322 -22.08 -0.60 -0.83
N THR A 323 -22.47 -0.05 -1.99
CA THR A 323 -22.20 1.34 -2.41
C THR A 323 -23.47 2.07 -2.84
#